data_76ab2b72ec34afa48b29261d234447f0
#
_entry.id   76ab2b72ec34afa48b29261d234447f0
#
_cell.length_a   1.000
_cell.length_b   1.000
_cell.length_c   1.000
_cell.angle_alpha   90.00
_cell.angle_beta   90.00
_cell.angle_gamma   90.00
#
_symmetry.space_group_name_H-M   'P 1'
#
loop_
_entity.id
_entity.type
_entity.pdbx_description
1 polymer ?
#
loop_
_entity_poly.entity_id
_entity_poly.type
_entity_poly.pdbx_seq_one_letter_code
_entity_poly.pdbx_strand_id
1 'polypeptide(L)'
;SRGLGDVYKRQVYGRAWTFKTKPAPALTGPNYEVKISHTDPNADFYTLQGAIDFCATHVDLNAAKTFRMDDGIYQEIIYLRDQSNITVKGNASDNTAVNIQYDNSNDINGGIGGGTNIDQFAPTGTIVPSSGGRSVVILDGNSDKIRFENVTIENAYGWTLGKNGQAEALYINNKSAAFINCRVLSFQDTLLPGGGYNWFKDCFIAGATDFIWGSGKVVLFEDCQIHAPSGTRAVMQARVSAGYLGYVFLNSRFTVGEGVTNSTLIYQFEPDNLTFLNCTFADVYGPNFVGENKPLTPAVPTVATGCKLYNCKTESGSDIYQSIPATVRNTVLQLSKEQYDQYFGTRETIMSWDGYTDVAWFK
;
A
#
# COMPACT_ATOMS: atom_id res chain seq x y z
N SER A 1 12.09 -58.05 15.06
CA SER A 1 11.21 -57.02 15.58
C SER A 1 11.93 -56.18 16.65
N ARG A 2 12.49 -55.05 16.28
CA ARG A 2 13.03 -54.09 17.26
C ARG A 2 11.84 -53.21 17.69
N GLY A 3 11.46 -53.43 18.96
CA GLY A 3 10.25 -52.81 19.50
C GLY A 3 10.37 -51.31 19.67
N LEU A 4 9.23 -50.64 19.56
CA LEU A 4 8.98 -49.23 19.84
C LEU A 4 9.42 -48.75 21.27
N GLY A 5 9.92 -49.68 22.11
CA GLY A 5 10.33 -49.37 23.49
C GLY A 5 11.63 -48.57 23.65
N ASP A 6 12.49 -48.49 22.59
CA ASP A 6 13.78 -47.78 22.70
C ASP A 6 13.69 -46.27 22.37
N VAL A 7 12.61 -45.83 21.76
CA VAL A 7 12.44 -44.41 21.40
C VAL A 7 12.09 -43.54 22.63
N TYR A 8 11.42 -44.14 23.61
CA TYR A 8 11.02 -43.40 24.83
C TYR A 8 12.11 -43.28 25.89
N LYS A 9 13.19 -44.07 25.81
CA LYS A 9 14.29 -44.04 26.79
C LYS A 9 15.28 -42.90 26.62
N ARG A 10 15.11 -42.06 25.58
CA ARG A 10 15.96 -40.88 25.30
C ARG A 10 15.23 -39.56 25.38
N GLN A 11 14.05 -39.49 26.01
CA GLN A 11 13.45 -38.21 26.31
C GLN A 11 14.23 -37.50 27.41
N VAL A 12 15.04 -36.53 27.04
CA VAL A 12 15.61 -35.56 27.96
C VAL A 12 14.52 -34.52 28.22
N TYR A 13 13.93 -34.59 29.41
CA TYR A 13 13.00 -33.52 29.83
C TYR A 13 13.85 -32.27 30.05
N GLY A 14 13.64 -31.24 29.19
CA GLY A 14 14.20 -29.92 29.39
C GLY A 14 13.65 -29.30 30.68
N ARG A 15 14.30 -28.25 31.14
CA ARG A 15 13.83 -27.45 32.27
C ARG A 15 12.39 -27.03 32.05
N ALA A 16 11.50 -27.25 32.99
CA ALA A 16 10.14 -26.74 32.93
C ALA A 16 10.20 -25.21 32.98
N TRP A 17 9.67 -24.56 31.96
CA TRP A 17 9.50 -23.11 31.90
C TRP A 17 8.07 -22.80 32.31
N THR A 18 7.91 -21.98 33.33
CA THR A 18 6.61 -21.37 33.66
C THR A 18 6.62 -19.95 33.15
N PHE A 19 5.62 -19.60 32.38
CA PHE A 19 5.36 -18.21 32.00
C PHE A 19 3.93 -17.84 32.41
N LYS A 20 3.76 -16.61 32.84
CA LYS A 20 2.43 -16.06 33.06
C LYS A 20 2.00 -15.38 31.77
N THR A 21 0.88 -15.79 31.23
CA THR A 21 0.18 -15.02 30.23
C THR A 21 -0.52 -13.83 30.89
N LYS A 22 -0.49 -12.69 30.23
CA LYS A 22 -1.29 -11.53 30.65
C LYS A 22 -2.79 -11.89 30.55
N PRO A 23 -3.65 -11.43 31.47
CA PRO A 23 -5.07 -11.57 31.30
C PRO A 23 -5.53 -10.95 29.98
N ALA A 24 -6.55 -11.52 29.36
CA ALA A 24 -7.16 -10.90 28.19
C ALA A 24 -7.62 -9.47 28.53
N PRO A 25 -7.39 -8.49 27.64
CA PRO A 25 -7.80 -7.11 27.91
C PRO A 25 -9.32 -7.00 28.00
N ALA A 26 -9.80 -6.19 28.94
CA ALA A 26 -11.22 -5.89 29.07
C ALA A 26 -11.58 -4.71 28.17
N LEU A 27 -11.80 -4.98 26.88
CA LEU A 27 -12.18 -3.95 25.92
C LEU A 27 -13.65 -3.54 26.12
N THR A 28 -13.90 -2.24 26.11
CA THR A 28 -15.25 -1.68 26.28
C THR A 28 -15.64 -0.84 25.06
N GLY A 29 -16.82 -1.13 24.48
CA GLY A 29 -17.36 -0.41 23.33
C GLY A 29 -18.16 0.84 23.71
N PRO A 30 -18.72 1.59 22.74
CA PRO A 30 -18.81 1.20 21.32
C PRO A 30 -17.56 1.48 20.47
N ASN A 31 -16.60 2.30 20.95
CA ASN A 31 -15.34 2.61 20.29
C ASN A 31 -14.21 1.95 21.08
N TYR A 32 -13.66 0.89 20.54
CA TYR A 32 -12.63 0.12 21.24
C TYR A 32 -11.25 0.77 21.00
N GLU A 33 -10.63 1.23 22.08
CA GLU A 33 -9.23 1.71 22.09
C GLU A 33 -8.34 0.58 22.59
N VAL A 34 -7.31 0.25 21.82
CA VAL A 34 -6.39 -0.86 22.10
C VAL A 34 -4.97 -0.32 22.05
N LYS A 35 -4.22 -0.47 23.13
CA LYS A 35 -2.82 -0.07 23.20
C LYS A 35 -1.90 -1.22 22.84
N ILE A 36 -0.95 -0.97 21.93
CA ILE A 36 0.06 -1.92 21.48
C ILE A 36 1.45 -1.37 21.81
N SER A 37 2.26 -2.15 22.52
CA SER A 37 3.60 -1.73 22.90
C SER A 37 4.51 -2.93 23.18
N HIS A 38 5.74 -2.85 22.67
CA HIS A 38 6.80 -3.81 23.00
C HIS A 38 7.46 -3.52 24.35
N THR A 39 7.31 -2.32 24.89
CA THR A 39 8.04 -1.85 26.07
C THR A 39 7.15 -1.54 27.27
N ASP A 40 5.88 -1.16 27.05
CA ASP A 40 4.94 -0.93 28.13
C ASP A 40 4.29 -2.24 28.61
N PRO A 41 4.60 -2.71 29.82
CA PRO A 41 3.98 -3.92 30.35
C PRO A 41 2.48 -3.79 30.59
N ASN A 42 1.92 -2.58 30.58
CA ASN A 42 0.50 -2.31 30.75
C ASN A 42 -0.26 -2.17 29.41
N ALA A 43 0.44 -2.22 28.28
CA ALA A 43 -0.24 -2.23 26.98
C ALA A 43 -1.15 -3.46 26.84
N ASP A 44 -2.23 -3.35 26.10
CA ASP A 44 -3.17 -4.46 25.89
C ASP A 44 -2.52 -5.61 25.13
N PHE A 45 -1.75 -5.29 24.11
CA PHE A 45 -1.07 -6.27 23.26
C PHE A 45 0.40 -5.90 23.04
N TYR A 46 1.18 -6.92 22.75
CA TYR A 46 2.58 -6.78 22.33
C TYR A 46 2.72 -6.59 20.81
N THR A 47 1.79 -7.13 20.02
CA THR A 47 1.79 -7.12 18.56
C THR A 47 0.48 -6.58 17.99
N LEU A 48 0.55 -5.95 16.82
CA LEU A 48 -0.63 -5.46 16.10
C LEU A 48 -1.48 -6.64 15.59
N GLN A 49 -0.85 -7.68 15.03
CA GLN A 49 -1.60 -8.85 14.55
C GLN A 49 -2.33 -9.56 15.68
N GLY A 50 -1.70 -9.69 16.85
CA GLY A 50 -2.36 -10.27 18.02
C GLY A 50 -3.59 -9.47 18.49
N ALA A 51 -3.55 -8.14 18.39
CA ALA A 51 -4.69 -7.28 18.69
C ALA A 51 -5.82 -7.44 17.66
N ILE A 52 -5.47 -7.51 16.37
CA ILE A 52 -6.41 -7.75 15.26
C ILE A 52 -7.12 -9.09 15.45
N ASP A 53 -6.38 -10.16 15.72
CA ASP A 53 -6.91 -11.52 15.90
C ASP A 53 -7.83 -11.62 17.13
N PHE A 54 -7.43 -10.98 18.22
CA PHE A 54 -8.25 -10.90 19.42
C PHE A 54 -9.57 -10.19 19.13
N CYS A 55 -9.53 -9.03 18.50
CA CYS A 55 -10.74 -8.28 18.15
C CYS A 55 -11.63 -9.05 17.17
N ALA A 56 -11.06 -9.82 16.26
CA ALA A 56 -11.82 -10.63 15.31
C ALA A 56 -12.74 -11.67 16.01
N THR A 57 -12.39 -12.08 17.23
CA THR A 57 -13.10 -13.12 17.97
C THR A 57 -13.87 -12.61 19.19
N HIS A 58 -13.57 -11.39 19.68
CA HIS A 58 -14.14 -10.87 20.93
C HIS A 58 -14.93 -9.57 20.76
N VAL A 59 -14.86 -8.95 19.59
CA VAL A 59 -15.50 -7.67 19.28
C VAL A 59 -16.31 -7.81 18.01
N ASP A 60 -17.40 -7.08 17.87
CA ASP A 60 -18.14 -7.02 16.61
C ASP A 60 -17.21 -6.60 15.46
N LEU A 61 -17.25 -7.34 14.36
CA LEU A 61 -16.35 -7.15 13.23
C LEU A 61 -16.47 -5.74 12.61
N ASN A 62 -17.64 -5.12 12.74
CA ASN A 62 -17.95 -3.78 12.22
C ASN A 62 -17.84 -2.67 13.28
N ALA A 63 -17.60 -2.99 14.55
CA ALA A 63 -17.42 -1.98 15.57
C ALA A 63 -16.15 -1.15 15.30
N ALA A 64 -16.18 0.12 15.70
CA ALA A 64 -15.02 0.99 15.58
C ALA A 64 -13.90 0.56 16.53
N LYS A 65 -12.69 0.38 15.98
CA LYS A 65 -11.49 -0.05 16.71
C LYS A 65 -10.34 0.87 16.39
N THR A 66 -9.67 1.37 17.42
CA THR A 66 -8.43 2.15 17.28
C THR A 66 -7.28 1.41 17.94
N PHE A 67 -6.29 1.02 17.15
CA PHE A 67 -5.05 0.41 17.59
C PHE A 67 -3.99 1.49 17.71
N ARG A 68 -3.59 1.85 18.93
CA ARG A 68 -2.53 2.83 19.21
C ARG A 68 -1.22 2.12 19.46
N MET A 69 -0.25 2.36 18.60
CA MET A 69 1.06 1.75 18.66
C MET A 69 2.06 2.75 19.29
N ASP A 70 2.75 2.32 20.32
CA ASP A 70 3.91 3.05 20.85
C ASP A 70 5.09 2.95 19.87
N ASP A 71 6.06 3.87 19.98
CA ASP A 71 7.25 3.90 19.14
C ASP A 71 8.01 2.57 19.20
N GLY A 72 8.43 2.08 18.04
CA GLY A 72 9.18 0.83 17.91
C GLY A 72 9.10 0.20 16.53
N ILE A 73 9.94 -0.83 16.35
CA ILE A 73 9.91 -1.67 15.16
C ILE A 73 9.09 -2.93 15.48
N TYR A 74 8.01 -3.11 14.75
CA TYR A 74 7.10 -4.24 14.87
C TYR A 74 7.38 -5.23 13.74
N GLN A 75 8.17 -6.27 14.05
CA GLN A 75 8.56 -7.29 13.08
C GLN A 75 7.45 -8.33 12.93
N GLU A 76 6.44 -7.99 12.14
CA GLU A 76 5.26 -8.83 11.94
C GLU A 76 4.66 -8.63 10.54
N ILE A 77 3.96 -9.64 10.06
CA ILE A 77 3.10 -9.56 8.89
C ILE A 77 1.69 -9.31 9.39
N ILE A 78 1.04 -8.29 8.84
CA ILE A 78 -0.32 -7.92 9.18
C ILE A 78 -1.28 -8.46 8.12
N TYR A 79 -2.19 -9.32 8.55
CA TYR A 79 -3.29 -9.80 7.75
C TYR A 79 -4.62 -9.38 8.36
N LEU A 80 -5.33 -8.48 7.66
CA LEU A 80 -6.60 -7.96 8.08
C LEU A 80 -7.66 -8.31 7.03
N ARG A 81 -8.61 -9.15 7.44
CA ARG A 81 -9.68 -9.64 6.57
C ARG A 81 -11.02 -9.63 7.27
N ASP A 82 -12.07 -9.25 6.51
CA ASP A 82 -13.47 -9.30 6.93
C ASP A 82 -13.78 -8.52 8.23
N GLN A 83 -12.97 -7.54 8.59
CA GLN A 83 -13.18 -6.62 9.70
C GLN A 83 -13.25 -5.19 9.16
N SER A 84 -14.05 -4.33 9.79
CA SER A 84 -14.27 -2.96 9.33
C SER A 84 -14.09 -1.92 10.44
N ASN A 85 -14.05 -0.64 10.05
CA ASN A 85 -13.95 0.50 10.96
C ASN A 85 -12.72 0.44 11.88
N ILE A 86 -11.57 0.12 11.29
CA ILE A 86 -10.29 0.01 12.00
C ILE A 86 -9.42 1.22 11.72
N THR A 87 -8.84 1.80 12.76
CA THR A 87 -7.79 2.80 12.65
C THR A 87 -6.54 2.34 13.40
N VAL A 88 -5.41 2.24 12.69
CA VAL A 88 -4.08 2.01 13.27
C VAL A 88 -3.37 3.35 13.36
N LYS A 89 -2.88 3.72 14.55
CA LYS A 89 -2.24 5.01 14.82
C LYS A 89 -0.86 4.84 15.40
N GLY A 90 0.11 5.46 14.73
CA GLY A 90 1.46 5.64 15.25
C GLY A 90 1.68 7.04 15.86
N ASN A 91 2.92 7.48 15.83
CA ASN A 91 3.36 8.74 16.41
C ASN A 91 3.05 9.93 15.47
N ALA A 92 2.16 10.82 15.88
CA ALA A 92 1.74 11.96 15.07
C ALA A 92 2.86 12.97 14.79
N SER A 93 3.92 12.99 15.61
CA SER A 93 5.05 13.89 15.45
C SER A 93 6.16 13.32 14.58
N ASP A 94 6.20 11.98 14.42
CA ASP A 94 7.23 11.29 13.67
C ASP A 94 6.68 9.98 13.08
N ASN A 95 6.37 9.98 11.81
CA ASN A 95 5.86 8.81 11.11
C ASN A 95 6.90 7.71 10.84
N THR A 96 8.15 7.93 11.28
CA THR A 96 9.21 6.92 11.25
C THR A 96 9.35 6.18 12.59
N ALA A 97 8.76 6.70 13.66
CA ALA A 97 8.91 6.16 14.99
C ALA A 97 8.18 4.82 15.20
N VAL A 98 7.09 4.58 14.46
CA VAL A 98 6.39 3.30 14.43
C VAL A 98 6.61 2.64 13.07
N ASN A 99 7.37 1.56 13.02
CA ASN A 99 7.68 0.84 11.79
C ASN A 99 7.14 -0.61 11.84
N ILE A 100 6.13 -0.89 11.04
CA ILE A 100 5.63 -2.24 10.78
C ILE A 100 6.51 -2.81 9.67
N GLN A 101 7.39 -3.74 10.03
CA GLN A 101 8.47 -4.21 9.17
C GLN A 101 8.55 -5.73 9.13
N TYR A 102 8.77 -6.29 7.95
CA TYR A 102 9.13 -7.69 7.81
C TYR A 102 10.01 -7.93 6.58
N ASP A 103 10.85 -8.97 6.63
CA ASP A 103 11.62 -9.44 5.47
C ASP A 103 10.80 -10.50 4.73
N ASN A 104 10.06 -10.08 3.71
CA ASN A 104 9.16 -10.94 2.95
C ASN A 104 9.32 -10.71 1.44
N SER A 105 9.31 -11.78 0.66
CA SER A 105 9.45 -11.67 -0.79
C SER A 105 9.04 -12.96 -1.50
N ASN A 106 8.93 -12.89 -2.81
CA ASN A 106 8.72 -14.08 -3.64
C ASN A 106 9.89 -15.07 -3.52
N ASP A 107 11.10 -14.61 -3.26
CA ASP A 107 12.28 -15.47 -3.10
C ASP A 107 12.28 -16.20 -1.76
N ILE A 108 11.73 -15.60 -0.72
CA ILE A 108 11.62 -16.20 0.62
C ILE A 108 10.40 -17.12 0.69
N ASN A 109 9.27 -16.67 0.17
CA ASN A 109 7.99 -17.37 0.21
C ASN A 109 7.65 -18.01 -1.14
N GLY A 110 8.63 -18.42 -1.89
CA GLY A 110 8.46 -19.04 -3.20
C GLY A 110 7.47 -20.20 -3.17
N GLY A 111 6.30 -20.01 -3.70
CA GLY A 111 5.18 -20.94 -3.65
C GLY A 111 4.09 -20.56 -2.66
N ILE A 112 4.36 -19.93 -1.54
CA ILE A 112 3.35 -19.45 -0.61
C ILE A 112 2.78 -18.12 -1.13
N GLY A 113 3.62 -17.25 -1.57
CA GLY A 113 3.22 -16.05 -2.30
C GLY A 113 2.85 -16.34 -3.76
N GLY A 114 3.18 -17.48 -4.30
CA GLY A 114 2.97 -17.89 -5.69
C GLY A 114 1.55 -18.30 -6.07
N GLY A 115 0.55 -17.92 -5.34
CA GLY A 115 -0.86 -18.19 -5.69
C GLY A 115 -1.37 -19.57 -5.32
N THR A 116 -0.56 -20.37 -4.67
CA THR A 116 -1.01 -21.69 -4.23
C THR A 116 -1.46 -21.71 -2.81
N ASN A 117 -1.50 -20.55 -2.11
CA ASN A 117 -2.29 -20.67 -1.32
C ASN A 117 -2.56 -20.97 -0.07
N ILE A 118 -1.81 -21.40 0.60
CA ILE A 118 -2.06 -21.64 1.98
C ILE A 118 -1.60 -20.41 2.67
N ASP A 119 -2.57 -19.67 2.97
CA ASP A 119 -2.39 -18.60 3.86
C ASP A 119 -2.00 -19.14 5.24
N GLN A 120 -0.74 -19.27 5.46
CA GLN A 120 -0.23 -19.57 6.79
C GLN A 120 -0.45 -18.41 7.77
N PHE A 121 -0.92 -17.26 7.26
CA PHE A 121 -1.22 -16.06 8.03
C PHE A 121 -2.74 -15.85 8.20
N ALA A 122 -3.58 -16.52 7.43
CA ALA A 122 -5.01 -16.41 7.61
C ALA A 122 -5.48 -17.35 8.73
N PRO A 123 -6.24 -16.85 9.68
CA PRO A 123 -6.68 -17.63 10.84
C PRO A 123 -7.51 -18.87 10.50
N THR A 124 -7.98 -19.02 9.28
CA THR A 124 -8.99 -20.03 8.90
C THR A 124 -8.67 -20.79 7.61
N GLY A 125 -7.42 -20.88 7.21
CA GLY A 125 -7.05 -21.59 5.98
C GLY A 125 -7.54 -20.91 4.71
N THR A 126 -7.69 -19.61 4.73
CA THR A 126 -8.10 -18.82 3.57
C THR A 126 -6.94 -18.69 2.58
N ILE A 127 -7.25 -18.76 1.31
CA ILE A 127 -6.27 -18.58 0.24
C ILE A 127 -5.98 -17.09 0.06
N VAL A 128 -4.72 -16.71 0.15
CA VAL A 128 -4.25 -15.36 -0.18
C VAL A 128 -3.77 -15.34 -1.62
N PRO A 129 -4.07 -14.32 -2.40
CA PRO A 129 -3.47 -14.13 -3.72
C PRO A 129 -1.94 -14.13 -3.63
N SER A 130 -1.28 -14.57 -4.70
CA SER A 130 0.18 -14.69 -4.74
C SER A 130 0.91 -13.43 -4.28
N SER A 131 0.47 -12.28 -4.76
CA SER A 131 1.06 -10.99 -4.40
C SER A 131 0.78 -10.61 -2.94
N GLY A 132 -0.36 -11.03 -2.37
CA GLY A 132 -0.66 -10.86 -0.96
C GLY A 132 0.32 -11.59 -0.06
N GLY A 133 0.62 -12.85 -0.38
CA GLY A 133 1.47 -13.70 0.48
C GLY A 133 2.90 -13.20 0.67
N ARG A 134 3.42 -12.34 -0.17
CA ARG A 134 4.75 -11.74 -0.06
C ARG A 134 4.73 -10.29 0.45
N SER A 135 3.56 -9.79 0.86
CA SER A 135 3.38 -8.45 1.41
C SER A 135 3.61 -8.41 2.92
N VAL A 136 3.86 -7.22 3.46
CA VAL A 136 3.98 -7.00 4.91
C VAL A 136 2.63 -6.65 5.52
N VAL A 137 1.87 -5.75 4.91
CA VAL A 137 0.48 -5.46 5.31
C VAL A 137 -0.46 -5.90 4.20
N ILE A 138 -1.42 -6.72 4.57
CA ILE A 138 -2.40 -7.31 3.67
C ILE A 138 -3.80 -6.93 4.16
N LEU A 139 -4.52 -6.14 3.35
CA LEU A 139 -5.92 -5.78 3.58
C LEU A 139 -6.77 -6.48 2.54
N ASP A 140 -7.65 -7.38 2.96
CA ASP A 140 -8.36 -8.26 2.03
C ASP A 140 -9.82 -8.51 2.45
N GLY A 141 -10.55 -9.23 1.62
CA GLY A 141 -11.91 -9.67 1.84
C GLY A 141 -12.94 -8.55 1.85
N ASN A 142 -13.93 -8.68 2.73
CA ASN A 142 -15.00 -7.69 2.87
C ASN A 142 -14.63 -6.53 3.82
N SER A 143 -13.36 -6.38 4.16
CA SER A 143 -12.90 -5.30 5.02
C SER A 143 -13.24 -3.93 4.42
N ASP A 144 -13.68 -3.02 5.26
CA ASP A 144 -14.12 -1.68 4.86
C ASP A 144 -13.68 -0.65 5.90
N LYS A 145 -13.35 0.56 5.42
CA LYS A 145 -12.96 1.67 6.30
C LYS A 145 -11.74 1.33 7.18
N ILE A 146 -10.66 0.88 6.55
CA ILE A 146 -9.40 0.60 7.20
C ILE A 146 -8.48 1.82 7.06
N ARG A 147 -8.00 2.35 8.17
CA ARG A 147 -7.17 3.56 8.21
C ARG A 147 -5.85 3.31 8.93
N PHE A 148 -4.77 3.78 8.34
CA PHE A 148 -3.45 3.86 8.97
C PHE A 148 -3.03 5.31 9.04
N GLU A 149 -2.52 5.74 10.20
CA GLU A 149 -2.08 7.12 10.44
C GLU A 149 -0.70 7.12 11.10
N ASN A 150 0.24 7.91 10.56
CA ASN A 150 1.54 8.19 11.16
C ASN A 150 2.39 6.94 11.41
N VAL A 151 2.44 6.02 10.47
CA VAL A 151 3.25 4.80 10.56
C VAL A 151 4.09 4.60 9.31
N THR A 152 5.20 3.90 9.46
CA THR A 152 5.95 3.31 8.36
C THR A 152 5.52 1.87 8.16
N ILE A 153 5.29 1.48 6.91
CA ILE A 153 5.07 0.10 6.46
C ILE A 153 6.24 -0.24 5.55
N GLU A 154 7.07 -1.18 5.96
CA GLU A 154 8.31 -1.47 5.26
C GLU A 154 8.45 -2.95 4.94
N ASN A 155 8.65 -3.29 3.68
CA ASN A 155 9.20 -4.58 3.34
C ASN A 155 10.73 -4.48 3.35
N ALA A 156 11.33 -5.02 4.41
CA ALA A 156 12.77 -4.91 4.65
C ALA A 156 13.62 -5.63 3.60
N TYR A 157 13.07 -6.65 2.92
CA TYR A 157 13.75 -7.33 1.82
C TYR A 157 14.26 -6.35 0.77
N GLY A 158 13.37 -5.49 0.29
CA GLY A 158 13.73 -4.49 -0.70
C GLY A 158 14.42 -3.27 -0.09
N TRP A 159 13.85 -2.68 0.94
CA TRP A 159 14.26 -1.37 1.44
C TRP A 159 15.54 -1.44 2.28
N THR A 160 15.49 -2.13 3.42
CA THR A 160 16.62 -2.17 4.35
C THR A 160 17.74 -3.11 3.87
N LEU A 161 17.41 -4.26 3.29
CA LEU A 161 18.41 -5.23 2.84
C LEU A 161 18.89 -4.98 1.41
N GLY A 162 18.23 -4.10 0.66
CA GLY A 162 18.61 -3.71 -0.70
C GLY A 162 18.57 -4.86 -1.71
N LYS A 163 17.75 -5.87 -1.47
CA LYS A 163 17.61 -7.02 -2.36
C LYS A 163 16.62 -6.75 -3.48
N ASN A 164 16.91 -7.25 -4.66
CA ASN A 164 15.98 -7.23 -5.79
C ASN A 164 15.05 -8.45 -5.72
N GLY A 165 13.77 -8.22 -5.98
CA GLY A 165 12.74 -9.25 -6.00
C GLY A 165 11.39 -8.65 -5.62
N GLN A 166 10.32 -9.32 -6.02
CA GLN A 166 8.96 -8.87 -5.76
C GLN A 166 8.67 -8.97 -4.26
N ALA A 167 8.40 -7.83 -3.64
CA ALA A 167 8.32 -7.69 -2.18
C ALA A 167 7.43 -6.49 -1.84
N GLU A 168 6.12 -6.69 -1.81
CA GLU A 168 5.19 -5.62 -1.48
C GLU A 168 5.31 -5.23 0.00
N ALA A 169 5.36 -3.94 0.27
CA ALA A 169 5.11 -3.44 1.62
C ALA A 169 3.60 -3.50 1.93
N LEU A 170 2.76 -3.16 0.95
CA LEU A 170 1.33 -3.02 1.15
C LEU A 170 0.52 -3.59 -0.01
N TYR A 171 -0.35 -4.55 0.30
CA TYR A 171 -1.38 -5.09 -0.58
C TYR A 171 -2.78 -4.70 -0.09
N ILE A 172 -3.62 -4.15 -0.98
CA ILE A 172 -4.96 -3.68 -0.66
C ILE A 172 -5.96 -4.30 -1.62
N ASN A 173 -6.83 -5.15 -1.13
CA ASN A 173 -7.91 -5.78 -1.88
C ASN A 173 -9.20 -5.80 -1.06
N ASN A 174 -9.54 -4.67 -0.47
CA ASN A 174 -10.72 -4.47 0.35
C ASN A 174 -11.63 -3.38 -0.25
N LYS A 175 -12.71 -3.01 0.43
CA LYS A 175 -13.66 -2.01 -0.09
C LYS A 175 -13.11 -0.61 -0.03
N SER A 176 -12.59 -0.18 1.11
CA SER A 176 -11.99 1.14 1.27
C SER A 176 -10.85 1.16 2.28
N ALA A 177 -9.79 1.90 1.96
CA ALA A 177 -8.66 2.11 2.85
C ALA A 177 -8.13 3.56 2.75
N ALA A 178 -7.57 4.07 3.85
CA ALA A 178 -6.93 5.38 3.91
C ALA A 178 -5.59 5.30 4.65
N PHE A 179 -4.59 5.99 4.11
CA PHE A 179 -3.25 6.10 4.69
C PHE A 179 -2.92 7.58 4.81
N ILE A 180 -2.70 8.07 6.03
CA ILE A 180 -2.49 9.48 6.31
C ILE A 180 -1.14 9.67 6.98
N ASN A 181 -0.29 10.50 6.41
CA ASN A 181 1.07 10.74 6.88
C ASN A 181 1.84 9.44 7.12
N CYS A 182 1.72 8.48 6.19
CA CYS A 182 2.39 7.19 6.26
C CYS A 182 3.59 7.13 5.31
N ARG A 183 4.50 6.20 5.60
CA ARG A 183 5.58 5.81 4.69
C ARG A 183 5.34 4.39 4.21
N VAL A 184 5.47 4.13 2.91
CA VAL A 184 5.34 2.79 2.31
C VAL A 184 6.60 2.50 1.52
N LEU A 185 7.40 1.56 2.01
CA LEU A 185 8.78 1.38 1.59
C LEU A 185 9.07 -0.06 1.17
N SER A 186 9.57 -0.24 -0.02
CA SER A 186 10.23 -1.45 -0.51
C SER A 186 11.10 -1.11 -1.73
N PHE A 187 11.39 -2.10 -2.56
CA PHE A 187 12.16 -1.89 -3.79
C PHE A 187 11.34 -2.24 -5.04
N GLN A 188 11.09 -3.52 -5.32
CA GLN A 188 10.22 -3.94 -6.41
C GLN A 188 8.82 -4.23 -5.87
N ASP A 189 7.79 -3.79 -6.61
CA ASP A 189 6.37 -4.06 -6.31
C ASP A 189 5.87 -3.47 -4.96
N THR A 190 6.40 -2.36 -4.49
CA THR A 190 6.17 -1.82 -3.13
C THR A 190 4.69 -1.72 -2.73
N LEU A 191 3.84 -1.19 -3.62
CA LEU A 191 2.43 -0.90 -3.35
C LEU A 191 1.54 -1.54 -4.40
N LEU A 192 0.66 -2.44 -3.96
CA LEU A 192 -0.33 -3.11 -4.78
C LEU A 192 -1.76 -2.76 -4.33
N PRO A 193 -2.38 -1.67 -4.84
CA PRO A 193 -3.81 -1.44 -4.70
C PRO A 193 -4.58 -2.33 -5.69
N GLY A 194 -4.93 -3.54 -5.25
CA GLY A 194 -5.58 -4.56 -6.06
C GLY A 194 -7.08 -4.33 -6.25
N GLY A 195 -7.73 -3.54 -5.38
CA GLY A 195 -9.17 -3.31 -5.43
C GLY A 195 -9.61 -2.06 -4.66
N GLY A 196 -10.92 -1.80 -4.65
CA GLY A 196 -11.56 -0.80 -3.81
C GLY A 196 -11.22 0.67 -4.06
N TYR A 197 -11.55 1.48 -3.05
CA TYR A 197 -11.32 2.92 -3.01
C TYR A 197 -10.23 3.23 -2.00
N ASN A 198 -9.11 3.76 -2.44
CA ASN A 198 -7.93 3.94 -1.63
C ASN A 198 -7.49 5.41 -1.63
N TRP A 199 -7.20 5.94 -0.45
CA TRP A 199 -6.73 7.31 -0.29
C TRP A 199 -5.41 7.35 0.48
N PHE A 200 -4.41 7.95 -0.14
CA PHE A 200 -3.10 8.25 0.44
C PHE A 200 -2.99 9.77 0.57
N LYS A 201 -2.80 10.26 1.79
CA LYS A 201 -2.69 11.70 2.08
C LYS A 201 -1.39 11.99 2.81
N ASP A 202 -0.64 12.95 2.33
CA ASP A 202 0.66 13.36 2.92
C ASP A 202 1.64 12.18 3.07
N CYS A 203 1.57 11.18 2.18
CA CYS A 203 2.38 9.97 2.27
C CYS A 203 3.70 10.07 1.50
N PHE A 204 4.70 9.35 2.01
CA PHE A 204 5.95 9.07 1.30
C PHE A 204 5.96 7.62 0.81
N ILE A 205 5.97 7.42 -0.51
CA ILE A 205 5.93 6.09 -1.12
C ILE A 205 7.18 5.92 -1.97
N ALA A 206 7.96 4.90 -1.69
CA ALA A 206 9.25 4.71 -2.36
C ALA A 206 9.50 3.28 -2.81
N GLY A 207 10.17 3.18 -3.96
CA GLY A 207 10.56 1.92 -4.58
C GLY A 207 11.36 2.13 -5.85
N ALA A 208 11.75 1.05 -6.51
CA ALA A 208 12.59 1.15 -7.71
C ALA A 208 12.04 0.48 -8.97
N THR A 209 11.28 -0.59 -8.88
CA THR A 209 10.77 -1.30 -10.07
C THR A 209 9.29 -1.60 -9.90
N ASP A 210 8.48 -1.11 -10.84
CA ASP A 210 7.04 -1.32 -10.90
C ASP A 210 6.38 -1.11 -9.53
N PHE A 211 6.88 -0.13 -8.78
CA PHE A 211 6.62 -0.09 -7.34
C PHE A 211 5.23 0.42 -6.94
N ILE A 212 4.44 0.93 -7.88
CA ILE A 212 3.00 1.15 -7.75
C ILE A 212 2.29 0.41 -8.89
N TRP A 213 1.58 -0.68 -8.58
CA TRP A 213 0.96 -1.51 -9.59
C TRP A 213 -0.36 -2.11 -9.12
N GLY A 214 -1.26 -2.50 -10.01
CA GLY A 214 -2.55 -3.11 -9.66
C GLY A 214 -3.76 -2.40 -10.27
N SER A 215 -4.96 -2.74 -9.78
CA SER A 215 -6.23 -2.45 -10.44
C SER A 215 -7.28 -1.79 -9.52
N GLY A 216 -6.87 -1.01 -8.53
CA GLY A 216 -7.80 -0.28 -7.65
C GLY A 216 -8.81 0.56 -8.42
N LYS A 217 -10.06 0.61 -7.94
CA LYS A 217 -11.14 1.36 -8.60
C LYS A 217 -10.86 2.84 -8.68
N VAL A 218 -10.57 3.42 -7.53
CA VAL A 218 -10.05 4.79 -7.37
C VAL A 218 -8.93 4.74 -6.35
N VAL A 219 -7.75 5.16 -6.76
CA VAL A 219 -6.58 5.25 -5.89
C VAL A 219 -6.09 6.68 -5.92
N LEU A 220 -6.46 7.46 -4.92
CA LEU A 220 -6.10 8.88 -4.82
C LEU A 220 -4.84 9.05 -3.97
N PHE A 221 -3.82 9.63 -4.58
CA PHE A 221 -2.59 10.11 -3.92
C PHE A 221 -2.67 11.63 -3.82
N GLU A 222 -2.92 12.15 -2.64
CA GLU A 222 -3.10 13.58 -2.38
C GLU A 222 -1.94 14.11 -1.54
N ASP A 223 -1.27 15.14 -2.04
CA ASP A 223 -0.10 15.75 -1.39
C ASP A 223 1.02 14.74 -1.06
N CYS A 224 1.16 13.71 -1.87
CA CYS A 224 2.13 12.64 -1.65
C CYS A 224 3.48 12.93 -2.32
N GLN A 225 4.52 12.31 -1.79
CA GLN A 225 5.81 12.18 -2.45
C GLN A 225 6.01 10.75 -2.93
N ILE A 226 6.16 10.59 -4.25
CA ILE A 226 6.46 9.33 -4.92
C ILE A 226 7.95 9.36 -5.28
N HIS A 227 8.74 8.47 -4.69
CA HIS A 227 10.19 8.55 -4.74
C HIS A 227 10.85 7.30 -5.32
N ALA A 228 11.65 7.48 -6.36
CA ALA A 228 12.52 6.42 -6.90
C ALA A 228 13.97 6.67 -6.45
N PRO A 229 14.48 5.98 -5.42
CA PRO A 229 15.81 6.23 -4.86
C PRO A 229 16.94 5.88 -5.83
N SER A 230 16.67 5.04 -6.81
CA SER A 230 17.59 4.66 -7.89
C SER A 230 16.89 4.73 -9.24
N GLY A 231 17.62 4.59 -10.33
CA GLY A 231 17.01 4.47 -11.66
C GLY A 231 16.03 3.30 -11.71
N THR A 232 14.83 3.54 -12.20
CA THR A 232 13.80 2.52 -12.28
C THR A 232 13.31 2.31 -13.70
N ARG A 233 12.95 1.06 -14.01
CA ARG A 233 12.25 0.70 -15.25
C ARG A 233 10.90 1.39 -15.33
N ALA A 234 10.17 1.43 -14.20
CA ALA A 234 8.94 2.20 -14.06
C ALA A 234 8.61 2.48 -12.60
N VAL A 235 8.06 3.65 -12.34
CA VAL A 235 7.39 3.97 -11.08
C VAL A 235 6.07 3.24 -11.02
N MET A 236 5.29 3.27 -12.11
CA MET A 236 3.94 2.74 -12.18
C MET A 236 3.77 1.69 -13.27
N GLN A 237 3.04 0.63 -12.92
CA GLN A 237 2.51 -0.37 -13.84
C GLN A 237 1.02 -0.57 -13.55
N ALA A 238 0.19 0.38 -14.00
CA ALA A 238 -1.24 0.31 -13.79
C ALA A 238 -1.88 -0.87 -14.56
N ARG A 239 -2.88 -1.50 -13.95
CA ARG A 239 -3.65 -2.61 -14.54
C ARG A 239 -5.14 -2.35 -14.32
N VAL A 240 -5.59 -1.16 -14.66
CA VAL A 240 -6.92 -0.67 -14.30
C VAL A 240 -7.98 -1.29 -15.19
N SER A 241 -8.96 -1.92 -14.57
CA SER A 241 -10.10 -2.51 -15.28
C SER A 241 -10.96 -1.43 -15.95
N ALA A 242 -11.61 -1.79 -17.04
CA ALA A 242 -12.53 -0.89 -17.75
C ALA A 242 -13.63 -0.38 -16.80
N GLY A 243 -13.91 0.91 -16.89
CA GLY A 243 -14.91 1.57 -16.05
C GLY A 243 -14.37 2.17 -14.74
N TYR A 244 -13.16 1.82 -14.31
CA TYR A 244 -12.54 2.38 -13.12
C TYR A 244 -11.73 3.65 -13.45
N LEU A 245 -11.71 4.61 -12.53
CA LEU A 245 -10.89 5.81 -12.70
C LEU A 245 -9.40 5.52 -12.59
N GLY A 246 -9.04 4.54 -11.77
CA GLY A 246 -7.65 4.13 -11.55
C GLY A 246 -6.89 5.08 -10.64
N TYR A 247 -5.68 5.43 -11.03
CA TYR A 247 -4.77 6.22 -10.19
C TYR A 247 -4.91 7.71 -10.46
N VAL A 248 -5.14 8.46 -9.40
CA VAL A 248 -5.21 9.93 -9.42
C VAL A 248 -4.16 10.48 -8.46
N PHE A 249 -3.26 11.29 -8.99
CA PHE A 249 -2.26 12.02 -8.21
C PHE A 249 -2.67 13.48 -8.16
N LEU A 250 -2.95 13.98 -6.98
CA LEU A 250 -3.37 15.37 -6.75
C LEU A 250 -2.31 16.07 -5.91
N ASN A 251 -1.81 17.22 -6.39
CA ASN A 251 -0.80 18.03 -5.70
C ASN A 251 0.47 17.24 -5.30
N SER A 252 0.75 16.14 -5.94
CA SER A 252 1.81 15.22 -5.56
C SER A 252 3.09 15.50 -6.32
N ARG A 253 4.22 15.02 -5.79
CA ARG A 253 5.53 15.19 -6.44
C ARG A 253 6.21 13.85 -6.67
N PHE A 254 6.82 13.73 -7.84
CA PHE A 254 7.56 12.57 -8.28
C PHE A 254 9.05 12.92 -8.28
N THR A 255 9.79 12.30 -7.38
CA THR A 255 11.21 12.61 -7.14
C THR A 255 12.09 11.40 -7.41
N VAL A 256 13.37 11.64 -7.63
CA VAL A 256 14.38 10.59 -7.76
C VAL A 256 15.52 10.83 -6.78
N GLY A 257 16.32 9.79 -6.54
CA GLY A 257 17.53 9.90 -5.74
C GLY A 257 18.58 10.78 -6.41
N GLU A 258 19.55 11.24 -5.63
CA GLU A 258 20.64 12.08 -6.11
C GLU A 258 21.41 11.38 -7.25
N GLY A 259 21.66 12.10 -8.35
CA GLY A 259 22.41 11.61 -9.52
C GLY A 259 21.65 10.61 -10.40
N VAL A 260 20.38 10.33 -10.14
CA VAL A 260 19.57 9.46 -11.00
C VAL A 260 19.19 10.19 -12.29
N THR A 261 19.69 9.68 -13.40
CA THR A 261 19.46 10.22 -14.75
C THR A 261 18.62 9.28 -15.63
N ASN A 262 18.35 8.06 -15.16
CA ASN A 262 17.61 7.05 -15.89
C ASN A 262 16.50 6.49 -14.99
N SER A 263 15.29 7.04 -15.13
CA SER A 263 14.08 6.60 -14.40
C SER A 263 12.86 6.82 -15.27
N THR A 264 12.07 5.79 -15.47
CA THR A 264 10.84 5.83 -16.27
C THR A 264 9.63 5.96 -15.35
N LEU A 265 8.65 6.79 -15.74
CA LEU A 265 7.47 6.99 -14.91
C LEU A 265 6.44 5.87 -15.09
N ILE A 266 6.10 5.52 -16.32
CA ILE A 266 5.05 4.55 -16.64
C ILE A 266 5.61 3.40 -17.47
N TYR A 267 5.31 2.18 -17.07
CA TYR A 267 5.44 1.01 -17.94
C TYR A 267 4.05 0.56 -18.36
N GLN A 268 3.78 0.69 -19.65
CA GLN A 268 2.49 0.28 -20.20
C GLN A 268 2.35 -1.24 -20.17
N PHE A 269 1.29 -1.72 -19.51
CA PHE A 269 0.98 -3.15 -19.45
C PHE A 269 -0.44 -3.44 -19.96
N GLU A 270 -1.41 -2.65 -19.53
CA GLU A 270 -2.84 -2.71 -19.88
C GLU A 270 -3.38 -1.28 -20.02
N PRO A 271 -4.68 -1.08 -20.25
CA PRO A 271 -5.23 0.27 -20.28
C PRO A 271 -4.81 1.09 -19.06
N ASP A 272 -4.14 2.22 -19.32
CA ASP A 272 -3.53 3.04 -18.28
C ASP A 272 -4.47 4.18 -17.91
N ASN A 273 -5.31 3.99 -16.90
CA ASN A 273 -6.10 5.08 -16.33
C ASN A 273 -5.28 5.78 -15.24
N LEU A 274 -4.56 6.81 -15.68
CA LEU A 274 -3.66 7.60 -14.86
C LEU A 274 -4.03 9.08 -14.98
N THR A 275 -4.17 9.75 -13.86
CA THR A 275 -4.54 11.18 -13.82
C THR A 275 -3.57 11.92 -12.90
N PHE A 276 -2.93 12.96 -13.44
CA PHE A 276 -2.00 13.80 -12.69
C PHE A 276 -2.51 15.23 -12.65
N LEU A 277 -2.73 15.77 -11.47
CA LEU A 277 -3.37 17.06 -11.23
C LEU A 277 -2.47 17.91 -10.33
N ASN A 278 -2.03 19.05 -10.82
CA ASN A 278 -1.13 19.97 -10.10
C ASN A 278 0.17 19.28 -9.59
N CYS A 279 0.69 18.31 -10.33
CA CYS A 279 1.85 17.53 -9.92
C CYS A 279 3.17 18.17 -10.35
N THR A 280 4.23 17.89 -9.57
CA THR A 280 5.61 18.25 -9.92
C THR A 280 6.43 16.98 -10.16
N PHE A 281 7.24 16.96 -11.20
CA PHE A 281 8.03 15.81 -11.62
C PHE A 281 9.52 16.16 -11.67
N ALA A 282 10.38 15.25 -11.21
CA ALA A 282 11.79 15.33 -11.53
C ALA A 282 11.97 15.43 -13.04
N ASP A 283 12.93 16.24 -13.49
CA ASP A 283 13.11 16.53 -14.92
C ASP A 283 13.33 15.28 -15.79
N VAL A 284 13.90 14.23 -15.20
CA VAL A 284 14.12 12.95 -15.87
C VAL A 284 12.83 12.30 -16.40
N TYR A 285 11.68 12.58 -15.78
CA TYR A 285 10.41 11.98 -16.19
C TYR A 285 9.78 12.62 -17.44
N GLY A 286 10.18 13.81 -17.83
CA GLY A 286 9.72 14.42 -19.08
C GLY A 286 10.04 13.52 -20.28
N PRO A 287 11.30 13.32 -20.63
CA PRO A 287 11.69 12.47 -21.75
C PRO A 287 11.45 10.97 -21.51
N ASN A 288 11.35 10.53 -20.25
CA ASN A 288 11.11 9.14 -19.85
C ASN A 288 9.70 8.95 -19.25
N PHE A 289 8.71 9.64 -19.78
CA PHE A 289 7.33 9.56 -19.28
C PHE A 289 6.74 8.15 -19.45
N VAL A 290 7.01 7.49 -20.56
CA VAL A 290 6.64 6.09 -20.81
C VAL A 290 7.84 5.30 -21.31
N GLY A 291 7.99 4.08 -20.84
CA GLY A 291 9.04 3.18 -21.26
C GLY A 291 9.06 2.96 -22.78
N GLU A 292 10.25 2.97 -23.38
CA GLU A 292 10.46 2.83 -24.81
C GLU A 292 9.71 3.88 -25.68
N ASN A 293 9.22 4.95 -25.06
CA ASN A 293 8.44 6.00 -25.71
C ASN A 293 7.23 5.46 -26.52
N LYS A 294 6.59 4.41 -26.00
CA LYS A 294 5.41 3.81 -26.63
C LYS A 294 4.15 4.65 -26.39
N PRO A 295 3.24 4.74 -27.37
CA PRO A 295 1.91 5.32 -27.16
C PRO A 295 1.16 4.61 -26.03
N LEU A 296 0.42 5.38 -25.21
CA LEU A 296 -0.43 4.84 -24.15
C LEU A 296 -1.75 4.29 -24.70
N THR A 297 -2.41 3.48 -23.92
CA THR A 297 -3.71 2.89 -24.26
C THR A 297 -4.79 3.40 -23.30
N PRO A 298 -5.94 3.90 -23.79
CA PRO A 298 -6.29 4.07 -25.20
C PRO A 298 -5.52 5.20 -25.89
N ALA A 299 -5.32 5.08 -27.19
CA ALA A 299 -4.61 6.08 -27.98
C ALA A 299 -5.36 7.43 -28.05
N VAL A 300 -6.67 7.42 -27.81
CA VAL A 300 -7.52 8.63 -27.68
C VAL A 300 -8.08 8.65 -26.26
N PRO A 301 -7.41 9.31 -25.33
CA PRO A 301 -7.86 9.40 -23.94
C PRO A 301 -9.07 10.34 -23.82
N THR A 302 -9.87 10.11 -22.77
CA THR A 302 -11.02 10.95 -22.39
C THR A 302 -10.88 11.35 -20.92
N VAL A 303 -11.79 12.13 -20.38
CA VAL A 303 -11.83 12.43 -18.94
C VAL A 303 -11.98 11.15 -18.08
N ALA A 304 -12.61 10.11 -18.63
CA ALA A 304 -12.83 8.84 -17.93
C ALA A 304 -11.74 7.80 -18.19
N THR A 305 -11.00 7.90 -19.28
CA THR A 305 -10.07 6.85 -19.71
C THR A 305 -8.72 7.38 -20.15
N GLY A 306 -7.69 6.56 -20.00
CA GLY A 306 -6.33 6.88 -20.44
C GLY A 306 -5.58 7.82 -19.51
N CYS A 307 -4.45 8.32 -19.99
CA CYS A 307 -3.60 9.23 -19.23
C CYS A 307 -4.03 10.68 -19.38
N LYS A 308 -4.09 11.41 -18.27
CA LYS A 308 -4.55 12.80 -18.20
C LYS A 308 -3.62 13.67 -17.37
N LEU A 309 -3.42 14.91 -17.80
CA LEU A 309 -2.63 15.90 -17.08
C LEU A 309 -3.41 17.21 -16.92
N TYR A 310 -3.29 17.83 -15.77
CA TYR A 310 -3.73 19.20 -15.52
C TYR A 310 -2.71 19.96 -14.69
N ASN A 311 -2.24 21.11 -15.21
CA ASN A 311 -1.33 22.01 -14.50
C ASN A 311 -0.11 21.30 -13.89
N CYS A 312 0.53 20.40 -14.63
CA CYS A 312 1.69 19.62 -14.21
C CYS A 312 2.98 20.21 -14.77
N LYS A 313 4.04 20.20 -13.95
CA LYS A 313 5.34 20.78 -14.34
C LYS A 313 6.51 19.92 -13.87
N THR A 314 7.66 20.15 -14.46
CA THR A 314 8.93 19.60 -13.99
C THR A 314 9.47 20.43 -12.82
N GLU A 315 10.47 19.90 -12.10
CA GLU A 315 11.17 20.63 -11.04
C GLU A 315 11.86 21.90 -11.56
N SER A 316 12.34 21.89 -12.81
CA SER A 316 12.87 23.07 -13.48
C SER A 316 11.80 24.12 -13.88
N GLY A 317 10.50 23.81 -13.67
CA GLY A 317 9.38 24.70 -13.93
C GLY A 317 8.79 24.61 -15.34
N SER A 318 9.28 23.74 -16.21
CA SER A 318 8.74 23.51 -17.55
C SER A 318 7.41 22.74 -17.48
N ASP A 319 6.50 23.00 -18.43
CA ASP A 319 5.30 22.16 -18.60
C ASP A 319 5.73 20.73 -18.96
N ILE A 320 5.36 19.77 -18.12
CA ILE A 320 5.73 18.35 -18.32
C ILE A 320 5.20 17.82 -19.66
N TYR A 321 3.99 18.22 -20.07
CA TYR A 321 3.39 17.78 -21.33
C TYR A 321 4.28 18.12 -22.54
N GLN A 322 4.93 19.27 -22.53
CA GLN A 322 5.83 19.67 -23.62
C GLN A 322 7.14 18.88 -23.61
N SER A 323 7.55 18.35 -22.46
CA SER A 323 8.76 17.54 -22.31
C SER A 323 8.56 16.08 -22.72
N ILE A 324 7.31 15.62 -22.81
CA ILE A 324 6.95 14.25 -23.24
C ILE A 324 7.25 14.08 -24.74
N PRO A 325 7.90 12.98 -25.18
CA PRO A 325 8.09 12.68 -26.61
C PRO A 325 6.79 12.69 -27.39
N ALA A 326 6.81 13.22 -28.61
CA ALA A 326 5.60 13.47 -29.41
C ALA A 326 4.74 12.22 -29.63
N THR A 327 5.35 11.05 -29.83
CA THR A 327 4.66 9.77 -29.99
C THR A 327 3.79 9.42 -28.79
N VAL A 328 4.29 9.63 -27.57
CA VAL A 328 3.57 9.41 -26.31
C VAL A 328 2.59 10.55 -26.06
N ARG A 329 3.03 11.79 -26.21
CA ARG A 329 2.25 13.01 -25.95
C ARG A 329 0.91 13.02 -26.65
N ASN A 330 0.84 12.51 -27.87
CA ASN A 330 -0.41 12.41 -28.64
C ASN A 330 -1.45 11.48 -27.99
N THR A 331 -1.05 10.65 -27.03
CA THR A 331 -1.93 9.73 -26.30
C THR A 331 -2.17 10.18 -24.84
N VAL A 332 -1.89 11.45 -24.53
CA VAL A 332 -2.11 12.06 -23.22
C VAL A 332 -3.09 13.22 -23.37
N LEU A 333 -4.15 13.24 -22.59
CA LEU A 333 -5.13 14.32 -22.56
C LEU A 333 -4.64 15.44 -21.64
N GLN A 334 -4.51 16.66 -22.18
CA GLN A 334 -4.48 17.84 -21.34
C GLN A 334 -5.91 18.26 -20.99
N LEU A 335 -6.24 18.23 -19.70
CA LEU A 335 -7.55 18.66 -19.23
C LEU A 335 -7.67 20.19 -19.29
N SER A 336 -8.83 20.68 -19.73
CA SER A 336 -9.17 22.08 -19.56
C SER A 336 -9.49 22.40 -18.09
N LYS A 337 -9.53 23.71 -17.75
CA LYS A 337 -9.92 24.11 -16.39
C LYS A 337 -11.36 23.68 -16.07
N GLU A 338 -12.26 23.76 -17.02
CA GLU A 338 -13.65 23.33 -16.85
C GLU A 338 -13.74 21.83 -16.59
N GLN A 339 -12.98 21.02 -17.31
CA GLN A 339 -12.91 19.57 -17.08
C GLN A 339 -12.32 19.24 -15.71
N TYR A 340 -11.24 19.95 -15.32
CA TYR A 340 -10.67 19.79 -13.98
C TYR A 340 -11.69 20.14 -12.89
N ASP A 341 -12.30 21.32 -12.96
CA ASP A 341 -13.27 21.78 -11.96
C ASP A 341 -14.49 20.84 -11.86
N GLN A 342 -14.97 20.34 -13.00
CA GLN A 342 -16.14 19.47 -13.05
C GLN A 342 -15.88 18.06 -12.51
N TYR A 343 -14.74 17.46 -12.83
CA TYR A 343 -14.49 16.03 -12.60
C TYR A 343 -13.48 15.74 -11.52
N PHE A 344 -12.60 16.69 -11.19
CA PHE A 344 -11.43 16.46 -10.32
C PHE A 344 -11.21 17.59 -9.30
N GLY A 345 -12.08 18.56 -9.23
CA GLY A 345 -11.88 19.78 -8.43
C GLY A 345 -11.83 19.55 -6.92
N THR A 346 -12.38 18.45 -6.42
CA THR A 346 -12.38 18.09 -5.00
C THR A 346 -12.08 16.60 -4.79
N ARG A 347 -11.62 16.25 -3.60
CA ARG A 347 -11.44 14.83 -3.18
C ARG A 347 -12.76 14.06 -3.29
N GLU A 348 -13.84 14.66 -2.83
CA GLU A 348 -15.17 14.05 -2.85
C GLU A 348 -15.59 13.71 -4.29
N THR A 349 -15.36 14.62 -5.24
CA THR A 349 -15.66 14.38 -6.66
C THR A 349 -14.84 13.20 -7.19
N ILE A 350 -13.55 13.14 -6.90
CA ILE A 350 -12.67 12.06 -7.33
C ILE A 350 -13.11 10.72 -6.70
N MET A 351 -13.30 10.68 -5.40
CA MET A 351 -13.62 9.45 -4.67
C MET A 351 -15.02 8.92 -4.97
N SER A 352 -15.97 9.79 -5.41
CA SER A 352 -17.33 9.39 -5.79
C SER A 352 -17.45 8.96 -7.26
N TRP A 353 -16.36 8.89 -8.00
CA TRP A 353 -16.36 8.70 -9.45
C TRP A 353 -17.28 7.59 -9.93
N ASP A 354 -17.29 6.49 -9.30
CA ASP A 354 -17.96 5.25 -9.70
C ASP A 354 -19.27 5.02 -8.93
N GLY A 355 -19.87 6.10 -8.44
CA GLY A 355 -21.06 6.06 -7.62
C GLY A 355 -20.80 5.63 -6.16
N TYR A 356 -19.53 5.69 -5.70
CA TYR A 356 -19.22 5.46 -4.30
C TYR A 356 -19.83 6.58 -3.44
N THR A 357 -20.64 6.20 -2.46
CA THR A 357 -21.46 7.15 -1.68
C THR A 357 -20.86 7.54 -0.34
N ASP A 358 -19.95 6.74 0.20
CA ASP A 358 -19.42 6.94 1.56
C ASP A 358 -18.12 7.78 1.56
N VAL A 359 -18.08 8.78 0.66
CA VAL A 359 -16.90 9.66 0.48
C VAL A 359 -16.59 10.50 1.72
N ALA A 360 -17.57 10.75 2.57
CA ALA A 360 -17.39 11.50 3.79
C ALA A 360 -16.44 10.82 4.80
N TRP A 361 -16.19 9.52 4.63
CA TRP A 361 -15.23 8.80 5.45
C TRP A 361 -13.77 9.18 5.13
N PHE A 362 -13.48 9.60 3.90
CA PHE A 362 -12.17 10.09 3.50
C PHE A 362 -11.97 11.56 3.94
N LYS A 363 -11.78 11.77 5.25
CA LYS A 363 -11.60 13.10 5.85
C LYS A 363 -10.33 13.15 6.68
#